data_6cd8201ad2ebd71d8bbe3b4d6cf7128c
#
_entry.id   6cd8201ad2ebd71d8bbe3b4d6cf7128c
#
_cell.length_a   1.000
_cell.length_b   1.000
_cell.length_c   1.000
_cell.angle_alpha   90.00
_cell.angle_beta   90.00
_cell.angle_gamma   90.00
#
_symmetry.space_group_name_H-M   'P 1'
#
loop_
_entity.id
_entity.type
_entity.pdbx_description
1 polymer ?
#
loop_
_entity_poly.entity_id
_entity_poly.type
_entity_poly.pdbx_seq_one_letter_code
_entity_poly.pdbx_strand_id
1 'polypeptide(L)'
;MSLARKSVLSIKSFPVLITRSYLDSEQRIVAARVIKRFIMHAKKTAFIVEHDFIMATYLADRVIVFDGQPAVKSRANAPESLLTGCNKFLKNLDVTFRRDPNSYRPRINKLNSQLDQEQKTAGNYFFLEDES
;
A
#
# COMPACT_ATOMS: atom_id res chain seq x y z
N MET A 1 -13.87 -3.63 -1.48
CA MET A 1 -12.63 -2.87 -1.26
C MET A 1 -12.10 -2.43 -2.62
N SER A 2 -12.42 -1.21 -3.02
CA SER A 2 -12.02 -0.69 -4.32
C SER A 2 -10.83 0.22 -4.13
N LEU A 3 -9.63 -0.34 -4.14
CA LEU A 3 -8.42 0.37 -4.50
C LEU A 3 -8.51 0.58 -6.01
N ALA A 4 -9.00 1.75 -6.37
CA ALA A 4 -9.00 2.30 -7.72
C ALA A 4 -9.27 1.30 -8.86
N ARG A 5 -10.54 1.11 -9.19
CA ARG A 5 -10.88 0.72 -10.56
C ARG A 5 -10.50 1.88 -11.48
N LYS A 6 -9.47 1.62 -12.28
CA LYS A 6 -9.12 2.34 -13.51
C LYS A 6 -8.93 3.85 -13.41
N SER A 7 -7.69 4.26 -13.37
CA SER A 7 -7.24 5.33 -14.27
C SER A 7 -5.81 5.03 -14.70
N VAL A 8 -5.70 4.50 -15.90
CA VAL A 8 -4.44 4.38 -16.63
C VAL A 8 -4.06 5.79 -17.06
N LEU A 9 -3.17 6.42 -16.32
CA LEU A 9 -2.47 7.59 -16.85
C LEU A 9 -1.34 7.06 -17.72
N SER A 10 -1.56 7.05 -19.04
CA SER A 10 -0.51 6.80 -20.02
C SER A 10 0.45 7.97 -20.05
N ILE A 11 1.50 7.92 -19.26
CA ILE A 11 2.65 8.78 -19.46
C ILE A 11 3.64 8.00 -20.33
N LYS A 12 3.87 8.48 -21.52
CA LYS A 12 4.85 7.94 -22.46
C LYS A 12 6.19 7.76 -21.74
N SER A 13 6.61 6.51 -21.57
CA SER A 13 7.93 6.08 -21.08
C SER A 13 8.01 5.36 -19.71
N PHE A 14 6.92 4.91 -19.13
CA PHE A 14 6.98 4.12 -17.89
C PHE A 14 6.19 2.82 -18.02
N PRO A 15 6.76 1.66 -17.63
CA PRO A 15 5.98 0.44 -17.57
C PRO A 15 4.97 0.56 -16.44
N VAL A 16 3.68 0.56 -16.78
CA VAL A 16 2.61 0.33 -15.79
C VAL A 16 2.49 -1.17 -15.66
N LEU A 17 2.90 -1.71 -14.53
CA LEU A 17 2.75 -3.12 -14.24
C LEU A 17 1.48 -3.35 -13.43
N ILE A 18 0.54 -4.07 -14.01
CA ILE A 18 -0.65 -4.57 -13.30
C ILE A 18 -0.34 -5.99 -12.90
N THR A 19 -0.06 -6.22 -11.63
CA THR A 19 0.08 -7.57 -11.12
C THR A 19 -1.31 -8.18 -10.94
N ARG A 20 -1.67 -9.10 -11.83
CA ARG A 20 -2.92 -9.85 -11.72
C ARG A 20 -2.74 -11.11 -10.86
N SER A 21 -3.82 -11.50 -10.24
CA SER A 21 -4.00 -12.52 -9.19
C SER A 21 -3.72 -13.98 -9.60
N TYR A 22 -2.93 -14.26 -10.62
CA TYR A 22 -2.61 -15.62 -11.03
C TYR A 22 -1.33 -16.18 -10.40
N LEU A 23 -0.58 -15.35 -9.68
CA LEU A 23 0.62 -15.77 -8.98
C LEU A 23 0.25 -16.12 -7.52
N ASP A 24 0.83 -17.16 -6.98
CA ASP A 24 0.77 -17.42 -5.55
C ASP A 24 1.57 -16.35 -4.75
N SER A 25 1.42 -16.34 -3.44
CA SER A 25 2.04 -15.31 -2.58
C SER A 25 3.57 -15.29 -2.68
N GLU A 26 4.22 -16.42 -2.87
CA GLU A 26 5.68 -16.48 -3.00
C GLU A 26 6.14 -15.93 -4.35
N GLN A 27 5.49 -16.32 -5.42
CA GLN A 27 5.78 -15.82 -6.76
C GLN A 27 5.56 -14.32 -6.87
N ARG A 28 4.57 -13.78 -6.18
CA ARG A 28 4.32 -12.33 -6.09
C ARG A 28 5.48 -11.59 -5.45
N ILE A 29 6.01 -12.09 -4.33
CA ILE A 29 7.14 -11.48 -3.65
C ILE A 29 8.39 -11.51 -4.52
N VAL A 30 8.65 -12.62 -5.23
CA VAL A 30 9.76 -12.72 -6.17
C VAL A 30 9.62 -11.72 -7.31
N ALA A 31 8.43 -11.62 -7.91
CA ALA A 31 8.15 -10.66 -8.95
C ALA A 31 8.34 -9.22 -8.47
N ALA A 32 7.86 -8.90 -7.27
CA ALA A 32 8.02 -7.59 -6.65
C ALA A 32 9.50 -7.21 -6.45
N ARG A 33 10.33 -8.15 -5.99
CA ARG A 33 11.78 -7.92 -5.86
C ARG A 33 12.44 -7.61 -7.20
N VAL A 34 12.08 -8.34 -8.23
CA VAL A 34 12.63 -8.12 -9.58
C VAL A 34 12.22 -6.74 -10.09
N ILE A 35 10.96 -6.36 -9.95
CA ILE A 35 10.43 -5.05 -10.37
C ILE A 35 11.15 -3.93 -9.60
N LYS A 36 11.19 -4.01 -8.29
CA LYS A 36 11.84 -2.99 -7.44
C LYS A 36 13.31 -2.82 -7.83
N ARG A 37 14.02 -3.93 -7.98
CA ARG A 37 15.43 -3.91 -8.39
C ARG A 37 15.62 -3.29 -9.77
N PHE A 38 14.77 -3.65 -10.74
CA PHE A 38 14.83 -3.10 -12.09
C PHE A 38 14.60 -1.59 -12.10
N ILE A 39 13.58 -1.11 -11.41
CA ILE A 39 13.25 0.32 -11.32
C ILE A 39 14.40 1.10 -10.67
N MET A 40 14.97 0.57 -9.59
CA MET A 40 16.11 1.20 -8.91
C MET A 40 17.34 1.28 -9.80
N HIS A 41 17.71 0.20 -10.48
CA HIS A 41 18.87 0.18 -11.38
C HIS A 41 18.67 1.07 -12.62
N ALA A 42 17.46 1.08 -13.17
CA ALA A 42 17.11 1.94 -14.29
C ALA A 42 17.00 3.43 -13.92
N LYS A 43 17.03 3.76 -12.61
CA LYS A 43 16.80 5.11 -12.07
C LYS A 43 15.54 5.78 -12.63
N LYS A 44 14.46 5.00 -12.74
CA LYS A 44 13.17 5.45 -13.28
C LYS A 44 12.11 5.48 -12.20
N THR A 45 11.08 6.28 -12.44
CA THR A 45 9.86 6.27 -11.63
C THR A 45 8.85 5.33 -12.28
N ALA A 46 8.18 4.50 -11.48
CA ALA A 46 7.11 3.63 -11.95
C ALA A 46 5.84 3.87 -11.14
N PHE A 47 4.69 3.75 -11.78
CA PHE A 47 3.40 3.73 -11.12
C PHE A 47 2.88 2.29 -11.10
N ILE A 48 2.54 1.83 -9.90
CA ILE A 48 2.06 0.47 -9.67
C ILE A 48 0.64 0.56 -9.12
N VAL A 49 -0.27 -0.18 -9.74
CA VAL A 49 -1.64 -0.34 -9.24
C VAL A 49 -1.74 -1.74 -8.65
N GLU A 50 -1.92 -1.80 -7.36
CA GLU A 50 -2.03 -3.05 -6.59
C GLU A 50 -3.31 -3.07 -5.76
N HIS A 51 -3.85 -4.27 -5.60
CA HIS A 51 -5.02 -4.54 -4.75
C HIS A 51 -4.63 -5.19 -3.43
N ASP A 52 -3.43 -5.76 -3.36
CA ASP A 52 -2.86 -6.33 -2.17
C ASP A 52 -2.05 -5.26 -1.43
N PHE A 53 -2.54 -4.90 -0.24
CA PHE A 53 -1.92 -3.87 0.58
C PHE A 53 -0.47 -4.22 0.98
N ILE A 54 -0.19 -5.50 1.25
CA ILE A 54 1.15 -5.96 1.63
C ILE A 54 2.12 -5.77 0.46
N MET A 55 1.69 -6.13 -0.75
CA MET A 55 2.47 -5.94 -1.94
C MET A 55 2.68 -4.47 -2.27
N ALA A 56 1.63 -3.67 -2.14
CA ALA A 56 1.72 -2.22 -2.35
C ALA A 56 2.75 -1.58 -1.42
N THR A 57 2.73 -1.91 -0.13
CA THR A 57 3.69 -1.39 0.86
C THR A 57 5.12 -1.87 0.63
N TYR A 58 5.30 -3.07 0.09
CA TYR A 58 6.64 -3.58 -0.25
C TYR A 58 7.25 -2.88 -1.47
N LEU A 59 6.44 -2.57 -2.47
CA LEU A 59 6.90 -1.99 -3.73
C LEU A 59 7.07 -0.49 -3.67
N ALA A 60 6.18 0.21 -2.96
CA ALA A 60 6.06 1.66 -3.00
C ALA A 60 7.02 2.36 -2.05
N ASP A 61 7.60 3.47 -2.52
CA ASP A 61 8.26 4.47 -1.68
C ASP A 61 7.29 5.62 -1.35
N ARG A 62 6.32 5.83 -2.24
CA ARG A 62 5.26 6.82 -2.09
C ARG A 62 3.92 6.23 -2.49
N VAL A 63 2.85 6.74 -1.91
CA VAL A 63 1.48 6.32 -2.24
C VAL A 63 0.61 7.50 -2.60
N ILE A 64 -0.32 7.25 -3.51
CA ILE A 64 -1.38 8.21 -3.87
C ILE A 64 -2.69 7.63 -3.36
N VAL A 65 -3.27 8.29 -2.37
CA VAL A 65 -4.55 7.90 -1.79
C VAL A 65 -5.68 8.60 -2.55
N PHE A 66 -6.68 7.82 -2.94
CA PHE A 66 -7.88 8.35 -3.58
C PHE A 66 -8.98 8.46 -2.54
N ASP A 67 -9.49 9.66 -2.36
CA ASP A 67 -10.61 9.96 -1.48
C ASP A 67 -11.88 10.27 -2.29
N GLY A 68 -13.04 10.15 -1.65
CA GLY A 68 -14.32 10.53 -2.23
C GLY A 68 -15.39 9.45 -2.15
N GLN A 69 -16.47 9.65 -2.86
CA GLN A 69 -17.57 8.70 -2.94
C GLN A 69 -17.33 7.71 -4.08
N PRO A 70 -17.26 6.40 -3.79
CA PRO A 70 -17.08 5.37 -4.82
C PRO A 70 -18.12 5.50 -5.93
N ALA A 71 -17.64 5.42 -7.17
CA ALA A 71 -18.44 5.52 -8.41
C ALA A 71 -19.13 6.87 -8.69
N VAL A 72 -19.01 7.85 -7.81
CA VAL A 72 -19.64 9.19 -7.99
C VAL A 72 -18.57 10.25 -8.23
N LYS A 73 -17.68 10.45 -7.29
CA LYS A 73 -16.61 11.45 -7.37
C LYS A 73 -15.40 10.98 -6.57
N SER A 74 -14.29 10.84 -7.24
CA SER A 74 -13.01 10.52 -6.59
C SER A 74 -11.99 11.62 -6.86
N ARG A 75 -11.14 11.86 -5.86
CA ARG A 75 -10.03 12.79 -5.93
C ARG A 75 -8.73 12.08 -5.58
N ALA A 76 -7.75 12.20 -6.45
CA ALA A 76 -6.39 11.77 -6.15
C ALA A 76 -5.70 12.82 -5.28
N ASN A 77 -5.13 12.42 -4.17
CA ASN A 77 -4.28 13.28 -3.35
C ASN A 77 -2.87 13.38 -3.95
N ALA A 78 -2.09 14.33 -3.46
CA ALA A 78 -0.68 14.40 -3.82
C ALA A 78 0.06 13.13 -3.34
N PRO A 79 1.15 12.71 -4.00
CA PRO A 79 1.96 11.59 -3.54
C PRO A 79 2.54 11.87 -2.16
N GLU A 80 2.19 11.04 -1.18
CA GLU A 80 2.65 11.12 0.20
C GLU A 80 3.69 10.04 0.49
N SER A 81 4.44 10.17 1.59
CA SER A 81 5.32 9.09 2.05
C SER A 81 4.51 7.82 2.32
N LEU A 82 5.15 6.66 2.23
CA LEU A 82 4.49 5.39 2.47
C LEU A 82 3.77 5.36 3.82
N LEU A 83 4.44 5.80 4.89
CA LEU A 83 3.88 5.83 6.24
C LEU A 83 2.66 6.76 6.32
N THR A 84 2.78 7.99 5.86
CA THR A 84 1.71 8.99 5.91
C THR A 84 0.49 8.55 5.09
N GLY A 85 0.72 8.11 3.87
CA GLY A 85 -0.37 7.68 2.99
C GLY A 85 -1.03 6.39 3.46
N CYS A 86 -0.27 5.41 3.97
CA CYS A 86 -0.84 4.20 4.54
C CYS A 86 -1.66 4.49 5.80
N ASN A 87 -1.18 5.34 6.70
CA ASN A 87 -1.95 5.75 7.88
C ASN A 87 -3.27 6.42 7.48
N LYS A 88 -3.24 7.33 6.53
CA LYS A 88 -4.44 8.00 6.01
C LYS A 88 -5.43 7.03 5.40
N PHE A 89 -4.95 6.11 4.56
CA PHE A 89 -5.77 5.08 3.94
C PHE A 89 -6.44 4.16 4.97
N LEU A 90 -5.67 3.66 5.93
CA LEU A 90 -6.17 2.77 6.98
C LEU A 90 -7.12 3.47 7.94
N LYS A 91 -6.88 4.76 8.23
CA LYS A 91 -7.81 5.60 8.99
C LYS A 91 -9.16 5.73 8.31
N ASN A 92 -9.19 5.91 6.99
CA ASN A 92 -10.43 5.96 6.22
C ASN A 92 -11.20 4.64 6.25
N LEU A 93 -10.51 3.52 6.42
CA LEU A 93 -11.11 2.19 6.55
C LEU A 93 -11.43 1.80 8.00
N ASP A 94 -11.01 2.61 8.97
CA ASP A 94 -11.08 2.31 10.42
C ASP A 94 -10.41 0.97 10.79
N VAL A 95 -9.29 0.65 10.17
CA VAL A 95 -8.54 -0.59 10.34
C VAL A 95 -7.12 -0.28 10.78
N THR A 96 -6.61 -1.02 11.76
CA THR A 96 -5.23 -0.92 12.22
C THR A 96 -4.41 -2.16 11.86
N PHE A 97 -3.15 -1.95 11.53
CA PHE A 97 -2.19 -3.00 11.22
C PHE A 97 -1.10 -3.08 12.28
N ARG A 98 -0.73 -4.30 12.63
CA ARG A 98 0.43 -4.61 13.46
C ARG A 98 1.40 -5.48 12.71
N ARG A 99 2.63 -5.55 13.19
CA ARG A 99 3.60 -6.55 12.73
C ARG A 99 3.53 -7.78 13.65
N ASP A 100 3.42 -8.95 13.06
CA ASP A 100 3.45 -10.22 13.80
C ASP A 100 4.86 -10.42 14.39
N PRO A 101 5.00 -10.64 15.72
CA PRO A 101 6.31 -10.73 16.36
C PRO A 101 7.15 -11.93 15.90
N ASN A 102 6.51 -12.99 15.41
CA ASN A 102 7.22 -14.20 14.98
C ASN A 102 7.57 -14.20 13.50
N SER A 103 6.65 -13.75 12.66
CA SER A 103 6.80 -13.80 11.20
C SER A 103 7.13 -12.45 10.56
N TYR A 104 7.09 -11.37 11.33
CA TYR A 104 7.24 -9.98 10.88
C TYR A 104 6.27 -9.58 9.76
N ARG A 105 5.22 -10.37 9.53
CA ARG A 105 4.20 -10.07 8.52
C ARG A 105 3.18 -9.07 9.05
N PRO A 106 2.75 -8.12 8.23
CA PRO A 106 1.65 -7.24 8.59
C PRO A 106 0.37 -8.05 8.84
N ARG A 107 -0.30 -7.79 9.96
CA ARG A 107 -1.59 -8.39 10.31
C ARG A 107 -2.57 -7.33 10.73
N ILE A 108 -3.83 -7.52 10.36
CA ILE A 108 -4.93 -6.68 10.81
C ILE A 108 -5.23 -6.99 12.27
N ASN A 109 -5.37 -5.95 13.09
CA ASN A 109 -5.85 -6.12 14.46
C ASN A 109 -7.34 -6.49 14.47
N LYS A 110 -7.72 -7.26 15.46
CA LYS A 110 -9.14 -7.53 15.71
C LYS A 110 -9.82 -6.21 16.08
N LEU A 111 -10.93 -5.92 15.43
CA LEU A 111 -11.72 -4.72 15.69
C LEU A 111 -12.05 -4.59 17.18
N ASN A 112 -11.84 -3.40 17.73
CA ASN A 112 -12.04 -3.05 19.14
C ASN A 112 -11.18 -3.86 20.14
N SER A 113 -10.11 -4.52 19.69
CA SER A 113 -9.12 -5.06 20.61
C SER A 113 -8.37 -3.92 21.30
N GLN A 114 -7.74 -4.22 22.44
CA GLN A 114 -6.94 -3.23 23.17
C GLN A 114 -5.91 -2.56 22.26
N LEU A 115 -5.15 -3.35 21.49
CA LEU A 115 -4.14 -2.86 20.57
C LEU A 115 -4.73 -2.00 19.43
N ASP A 116 -5.90 -2.38 18.91
CA ASP A 116 -6.62 -1.59 17.90
C ASP A 116 -7.01 -0.22 18.44
N GLN A 117 -7.54 -0.17 19.66
CA GLN A 117 -7.92 1.09 20.31
C GLN A 117 -6.70 1.96 20.65
N GLU A 118 -5.63 1.38 21.15
CA GLU A 118 -4.37 2.08 21.43
C GLU A 118 -3.80 2.71 20.17
N GLN A 119 -3.71 1.96 19.07
CA GLN A 119 -3.20 2.46 17.79
C GLN A 119 -4.09 3.56 17.20
N LYS A 120 -5.42 3.43 17.29
CA LYS A 120 -6.38 4.46 16.85
C LYS A 120 -6.24 5.74 17.66
N THR A 121 -6.12 5.63 18.97
CA THR A 121 -5.95 6.77 19.87
C THR A 121 -4.63 7.49 19.60
N ALA A 122 -3.56 6.76 19.34
CA ALA A 122 -2.26 7.32 19.00
C ALA A 122 -2.17 7.85 17.55
N GLY A 123 -3.17 7.52 16.70
CA GLY A 123 -3.14 7.88 15.28
C GLY A 123 -2.21 7.01 14.42
N ASN A 124 -1.71 5.91 14.96
CA ASN A 124 -0.76 4.99 14.33
C ASN A 124 -1.49 3.77 13.74
N TYR A 125 -2.19 3.96 12.66
CA TYR A 125 -2.96 2.89 12.00
C TYR A 125 -2.07 1.87 11.29
N PHE A 126 -0.91 2.32 10.81
CA PHE A 126 0.10 1.48 10.15
C PHE A 126 1.41 1.55 10.92
N PHE A 127 1.84 0.42 11.43
CA PHE A 127 3.09 0.33 12.16
C PHE A 127 4.22 -0.01 11.18
N LEU A 128 5.08 0.98 10.93
CA LEU A 128 6.42 0.77 10.42
C LEU A 128 7.35 0.91 11.63
N GLU A 129 8.14 -0.13 11.92
CA GLU A 129 9.30 0.08 12.75
C GLU A 129 10.21 1.06 12.02
N ASP A 130 10.58 2.15 12.68
CA ASP A 130 11.69 2.97 12.24
C ASP A 130 12.90 2.04 12.11
N GLU A 131 13.47 1.97 10.93
CA GLU A 131 14.77 1.38 10.74
C GLU A 131 15.77 2.22 11.54
N SER A 132 15.98 1.80 12.78
CA SER A 132 17.05 2.31 13.64
C SER A 132 18.37 1.68 13.24
#